data_015890ad696679a2adfb79f7e205c4cb
#
_entry.id   015890ad696679a2adfb79f7e205c4cb
#
_cell.length_a   1.000
_cell.length_b   1.000
_cell.length_c   1.000
_cell.angle_alpha   90.00
_cell.angle_beta   90.00
_cell.angle_gamma   90.00
#
_symmetry.space_group_name_H-M   'P 1'
#
loop_
_entity.id
_entity.type
_entity.pdbx_description
1 polymer ?
#
loop_
_entity_poly.entity_id
_entity_poly.type
_entity_poly.pdbx_seq_one_letter_code
_entity_poly.pdbx_strand_id
1 'polypeptide(L)'
;MFMDLNSISLCLMIFFYLFAGISHFKNPKFFLKITPKWVYRPDLVNIIIGIIEIGLALGLVLKTTRSISAIGIILLLIIVFPANLYHLQISIKKKKNIIGTIIRLPIQGLLIYWAYIFI
;
A
#
# COMPACT_ATOMS: atom_id res chain seq x y z
N MET A 1 -23.49 -12.14 -17.77
CA MET A 1 -22.36 -11.26 -18.11
C MET A 1 -21.08 -11.77 -17.48
N PHE A 2 -20.03 -11.83 -18.26
CA PHE A 2 -18.76 -12.36 -17.79
C PHE A 2 -17.75 -11.23 -17.61
N MET A 3 -17.04 -11.27 -16.47
CA MET A 3 -15.93 -10.36 -16.22
C MET A 3 -14.68 -10.95 -16.85
N ASP A 4 -13.95 -10.14 -17.59
CA ASP A 4 -12.67 -10.56 -18.12
C ASP A 4 -11.59 -10.51 -17.02
N LEU A 5 -10.38 -11.00 -17.35
CA LEU A 5 -9.29 -11.02 -16.38
C LEU A 5 -8.93 -9.64 -15.86
N ASN A 6 -8.98 -8.62 -16.74
CA ASN A 6 -8.67 -7.27 -16.31
C ASN A 6 -9.68 -6.75 -15.31
N SER A 7 -10.96 -7.03 -15.52
CA SER A 7 -12.01 -6.59 -14.59
C SER A 7 -11.89 -7.30 -13.24
N ILE A 8 -11.60 -8.60 -13.25
CA ILE A 8 -11.38 -9.35 -12.01
C ILE A 8 -10.16 -8.81 -11.28
N SER A 9 -9.06 -8.59 -12.00
CA SER A 9 -7.84 -8.04 -11.42
C SER A 9 -8.08 -6.66 -10.82
N LEU A 10 -8.82 -5.81 -11.50
CA LEU A 10 -9.17 -4.47 -11.00
C LEU A 10 -9.99 -4.56 -9.71
N CYS A 11 -10.99 -5.44 -9.67
CA CYS A 11 -11.79 -5.64 -8.46
C CYS A 11 -10.94 -6.09 -7.28
N LEU A 12 -10.01 -7.01 -7.52
CA LEU A 12 -9.09 -7.48 -6.48
C LEU A 12 -8.22 -6.32 -5.97
N MET A 13 -7.75 -5.46 -6.87
CA MET A 13 -6.94 -4.31 -6.48
C MET A 13 -7.76 -3.33 -5.64
N ILE A 14 -9.00 -3.04 -6.04
CA ILE A 14 -9.87 -2.13 -5.29
C ILE A 14 -10.06 -2.66 -3.86
N PHE A 15 -10.42 -3.93 -3.71
CA PHE A 15 -10.63 -4.51 -2.39
C PHE A 15 -9.35 -4.58 -1.59
N PHE A 16 -8.23 -4.90 -2.23
CA PHE A 16 -6.93 -4.95 -1.57
C PHE A 16 -6.58 -3.60 -0.93
N TYR A 17 -6.73 -2.50 -1.69
CA TYR A 17 -6.36 -1.18 -1.18
C TYR A 17 -7.40 -0.61 -0.23
N LEU A 18 -8.67 -0.96 -0.38
CA LEU A 18 -9.68 -0.63 0.64
C LEU A 18 -9.32 -1.30 1.96
N PHE A 19 -8.98 -2.58 1.92
CA PHE A 19 -8.58 -3.30 3.12
C PHE A 19 -7.33 -2.69 3.74
N ALA A 20 -6.33 -2.38 2.91
CA ALA A 20 -5.08 -1.78 3.41
C ALA A 20 -5.35 -0.42 4.06
N GLY A 21 -6.15 0.43 3.41
CA GLY A 21 -6.49 1.74 3.98
C GLY A 21 -7.25 1.63 5.28
N ILE A 22 -8.23 0.73 5.35
CA ILE A 22 -8.98 0.50 6.58
C ILE A 22 -8.06 -0.02 7.68
N SER A 23 -7.08 -0.85 7.33
CA SER A 23 -6.13 -1.39 8.30
C SER A 23 -5.32 -0.31 9.01
N HIS A 24 -5.04 0.82 8.33
CA HIS A 24 -4.35 1.94 8.97
C HIS A 24 -5.15 2.50 10.14
N PHE A 25 -6.47 2.41 10.10
CA PHE A 25 -7.33 2.88 11.19
C PHE A 25 -7.58 1.81 12.25
N LYS A 26 -7.64 0.53 11.84
CA LYS A 26 -7.90 -0.58 12.76
C LYS A 26 -6.67 -0.99 13.55
N ASN A 27 -5.49 -0.97 12.91
CA ASN A 27 -4.25 -1.44 13.50
C ASN A 27 -3.16 -0.37 13.44
N PRO A 28 -3.42 0.84 14.01
CA PRO A 28 -2.44 1.91 13.91
C PRO A 28 -1.11 1.57 14.57
N LYS A 29 -1.13 0.76 15.63
CA LYS A 29 0.09 0.38 16.34
C LYS A 29 1.07 -0.37 15.46
N PHE A 30 0.58 -1.23 14.56
CA PHE A 30 1.45 -1.96 13.64
C PHE A 30 2.18 -0.98 12.72
N PHE A 31 1.45 -0.04 12.12
CA PHE A 31 2.04 0.90 11.18
C PHE A 31 2.98 1.89 11.87
N LEU A 32 2.65 2.30 13.09
CA LEU A 32 3.51 3.19 13.86
C LEU A 32 4.84 2.52 14.21
N LYS A 33 4.84 1.21 14.47
CA LYS A 33 6.06 0.47 14.76
C LYS A 33 7.03 0.46 13.59
N ILE A 34 6.54 0.44 12.37
CA ILE A 34 7.38 0.38 11.17
C ILE A 34 7.59 1.74 10.53
N THR A 35 7.07 2.80 11.12
CA THR A 35 7.31 4.16 10.63
C THR A 35 8.71 4.60 11.06
N PRO A 36 9.56 5.05 10.11
CA PRO A 36 10.90 5.54 10.47
C PRO A 36 10.81 6.69 11.49
N LYS A 37 11.79 6.74 12.39
CA LYS A 37 11.79 7.72 13.48
C LYS A 37 11.91 9.17 13.00
N TRP A 38 12.43 9.38 11.78
CA TRP A 38 12.56 10.73 11.22
C TRP A 38 11.25 11.30 10.69
N VAL A 39 10.19 10.49 10.65
CA VAL A 39 8.88 10.96 10.16
C VAL A 39 8.26 11.86 11.22
N TYR A 40 7.84 13.06 10.78
CA TYR A 40 7.19 14.04 11.65
C TYR A 40 5.73 13.63 11.85
N ARG A 41 5.30 13.59 13.11
CA ARG A 41 3.92 13.25 13.52
C ARG A 41 3.44 11.95 12.84
N PRO A 42 4.04 10.80 13.20
CA PRO A 42 3.75 9.53 12.53
C PRO A 42 2.28 9.10 12.66
N ASP A 43 1.61 9.46 13.76
CA ASP A 43 0.19 9.16 13.95
C ASP A 43 -0.68 9.87 12.91
N LEU A 44 -0.41 11.13 12.64
CA LEU A 44 -1.11 11.90 11.62
C LEU A 44 -0.80 11.37 10.22
N VAL A 45 0.46 11.07 9.95
CA VAL A 45 0.89 10.50 8.66
C VAL A 45 0.16 9.18 8.40
N ASN A 46 0.04 8.32 9.42
CA ASN A 46 -0.67 7.05 9.29
C ASN A 46 -2.14 7.27 8.88
N ILE A 47 -2.81 8.22 9.50
CA ILE A 47 -4.20 8.54 9.17
C ILE A 47 -4.33 9.05 7.73
N ILE A 48 -3.43 9.95 7.34
CA ILE A 48 -3.42 10.52 5.99
C ILE A 48 -3.21 9.45 4.94
N ILE A 49 -2.27 8.54 5.16
CA ILE A 49 -2.00 7.43 4.23
C ILE A 49 -3.24 6.54 4.10
N GLY A 50 -3.90 6.23 5.22
CA GLY A 50 -5.12 5.42 5.18
C GLY A 50 -6.23 6.08 4.37
N ILE A 51 -6.42 7.38 4.54
CA ILE A 51 -7.41 8.14 3.78
C ILE A 51 -7.06 8.15 2.29
N ILE A 52 -5.80 8.36 1.96
CA ILE A 52 -5.33 8.38 0.57
C ILE A 52 -5.55 7.01 -0.08
N GLU A 53 -5.21 5.91 0.62
CA GLU A 53 -5.41 4.57 0.08
C GLU A 53 -6.88 4.28 -0.22
N ILE A 54 -7.77 4.63 0.68
CA ILE A 54 -9.21 4.44 0.47
C ILE A 54 -9.67 5.29 -0.72
N GLY A 55 -9.24 6.54 -0.77
CA GLY A 55 -9.60 7.44 -1.87
C GLY A 55 -9.12 6.93 -3.23
N LEU A 56 -7.88 6.44 -3.29
CA LEU A 56 -7.32 5.88 -4.52
C LEU A 56 -8.05 4.60 -4.94
N ALA A 57 -8.40 3.74 -3.97
CA ALA A 57 -9.17 2.54 -4.26
C ALA A 57 -10.52 2.88 -4.87
N LEU A 58 -11.22 3.86 -4.30
CA LEU A 58 -12.50 4.31 -4.84
C LEU A 58 -12.34 4.95 -6.22
N GLY A 59 -11.23 5.67 -6.44
CA GLY A 59 -10.94 6.27 -7.74
C GLY A 59 -10.71 5.24 -8.84
N LEU A 60 -10.26 4.03 -8.50
CA LEU A 60 -10.10 2.96 -9.47
C LEU A 60 -11.44 2.47 -10.03
N VAL A 61 -12.53 2.66 -9.30
CA VAL A 61 -13.85 2.19 -9.71
C VAL A 61 -14.32 2.89 -10.99
N LEU A 62 -14.08 4.19 -11.09
CA LEU A 62 -14.53 4.98 -12.22
C LEU A 62 -13.49 4.99 -13.33
N LYS A 63 -13.95 4.77 -14.57
CA LYS A 63 -13.08 4.78 -15.74
C LYS A 63 -12.33 6.09 -15.89
N THR A 64 -12.98 7.21 -15.58
CA THR A 64 -12.43 8.55 -15.76
C THR A 64 -11.29 8.86 -14.79
N THR A 65 -11.32 8.28 -13.58
CA THR A 65 -10.32 8.53 -12.55
C THR A 65 -9.34 7.37 -12.35
N ARG A 66 -9.55 6.26 -13.04
CA ARG A 66 -8.76 5.04 -12.86
C ARG A 66 -7.28 5.25 -13.13
N SER A 67 -6.94 5.87 -14.24
CA SER A 67 -5.54 6.10 -14.61
C SER A 67 -4.83 6.97 -13.57
N ILE A 68 -5.46 8.05 -13.15
CA ILE A 68 -4.89 8.94 -12.15
C ILE A 68 -4.74 8.22 -10.81
N SER A 69 -5.74 7.41 -10.44
CA SER A 69 -5.67 6.63 -9.20
C SER A 69 -4.56 5.61 -9.23
N ALA A 70 -4.35 4.93 -10.36
CA ALA A 70 -3.26 3.97 -10.51
C ALA A 70 -1.90 4.67 -10.37
N ILE A 71 -1.73 5.84 -10.95
CA ILE A 71 -0.51 6.63 -10.79
C ILE A 71 -0.34 7.01 -9.31
N GLY A 72 -1.42 7.42 -8.65
CA GLY A 72 -1.38 7.75 -7.23
C GLY A 72 -0.95 6.58 -6.36
N ILE A 73 -1.42 5.36 -6.68
CA ILE A 73 -1.01 4.15 -5.97
C ILE A 73 0.49 3.91 -6.14
N ILE A 74 1.02 4.06 -7.34
CA ILE A 74 2.46 3.90 -7.59
C ILE A 74 3.27 4.91 -6.78
N LEU A 75 2.85 6.17 -6.78
CA LEU A 75 3.52 7.20 -5.99
C LEU A 75 3.47 6.89 -4.50
N LEU A 76 2.31 6.43 -4.02
CA LEU A 76 2.17 6.06 -2.62
C LEU A 76 3.09 4.91 -2.24
N LEU A 77 3.19 3.89 -3.09
CA LEU A 77 4.08 2.74 -2.85
C LEU A 77 5.53 3.18 -2.76
N ILE A 78 5.94 4.11 -3.63
CA ILE A 78 7.30 4.66 -3.59
C ILE A 78 7.53 5.45 -2.31
N ILE A 79 6.54 6.25 -1.89
CA ILE A 79 6.65 7.07 -0.68
C ILE A 79 6.74 6.21 0.57
N VAL A 80 6.02 5.09 0.63
CA VAL A 80 6.05 4.21 1.81
C VAL A 80 7.18 3.19 1.78
N PHE A 81 7.96 3.14 0.71
CA PHE A 81 9.09 2.21 0.62
C PHE A 81 10.06 2.32 1.80
N PRO A 82 10.42 3.54 2.29
CA PRO A 82 11.26 3.64 3.49
C PRO A 82 10.71 2.92 4.70
N ALA A 83 9.38 2.85 4.86
CA ALA A 83 8.78 2.11 5.97
C ALA A 83 9.03 0.60 5.83
N ASN A 84 8.97 0.06 4.61
CA ASN A 84 9.27 -1.35 4.38
C ASN A 84 10.74 -1.66 4.66
N LEU A 85 11.64 -0.76 4.27
CA LEU A 85 13.08 -0.91 4.58
C LEU A 85 13.31 -0.87 6.09
N TYR A 86 12.65 0.06 6.78
CA TYR A 86 12.76 0.18 8.22
C TYR A 86 12.22 -1.07 8.92
N HIS A 87 11.11 -1.62 8.43
CA HIS A 87 10.55 -2.87 8.96
C HIS A 87 11.56 -4.02 8.84
N LEU A 88 12.24 -4.11 7.69
CA LEU A 88 13.29 -5.11 7.50
C LEU A 88 14.44 -4.90 8.50
N GLN A 89 14.89 -3.66 8.70
CA GLN A 89 15.94 -3.35 9.64
C GLN A 89 15.58 -3.76 11.07
N ILE A 90 14.33 -3.48 11.48
CA ILE A 90 13.84 -3.88 12.80
C ILE A 90 13.82 -5.41 12.93
N SER A 91 13.37 -6.12 11.89
CA SER A 91 13.29 -7.57 11.88
C SER A 91 14.66 -8.22 12.02
N ILE A 92 15.65 -7.68 11.30
CA ILE A 92 17.03 -8.15 11.39
C ILE A 92 17.58 -7.95 12.81
N LYS A 93 17.34 -6.77 13.36
CA LYS A 93 17.83 -6.43 14.69
C LYS A 93 17.22 -7.30 15.76
N LYS A 94 15.93 -7.59 15.67
CA LYS A 94 15.19 -8.44 16.62
C LYS A 94 15.27 -9.91 16.30
N LYS A 95 15.83 -10.29 15.15
CA LYS A 95 15.90 -11.67 14.65
C LYS A 95 14.52 -12.34 14.57
N LYS A 96 13.50 -11.55 14.15
CA LYS A 96 12.12 -12.03 14.01
C LYS A 96 11.59 -11.72 12.64
N ASN A 97 10.96 -12.71 12.00
CA ASN A 97 10.23 -12.55 10.74
C ASN A 97 11.06 -11.91 9.61
N ILE A 98 12.37 -12.22 9.57
CA ILE A 98 13.28 -11.64 8.58
C ILE A 98 12.84 -12.00 7.16
N ILE A 99 12.48 -13.27 6.94
CA ILE A 99 12.07 -13.76 5.62
C ILE A 99 10.82 -13.03 5.15
N GLY A 100 9.83 -12.83 6.04
CA GLY A 100 8.61 -12.11 5.69
C GLY A 100 8.87 -10.67 5.27
N THR A 101 9.77 -9.97 5.95
CA THR A 101 10.09 -8.58 5.63
C THR A 101 10.94 -8.46 4.36
N ILE A 102 11.81 -9.45 4.08
CA ILE A 102 12.56 -9.47 2.83
C ILE A 102 11.62 -9.69 1.64
N ILE A 103 10.66 -10.60 1.77
CA ILE A 103 9.70 -10.91 0.72
C ILE A 103 8.82 -9.69 0.39
N ARG A 104 8.54 -8.84 1.36
CA ARG A 104 7.73 -7.64 1.14
C ARG A 104 8.35 -6.66 0.14
N LEU A 105 9.67 -6.64 0.02
CA LEU A 105 10.33 -5.71 -0.90
C LEU A 105 10.04 -6.04 -2.37
N PRO A 106 10.26 -7.28 -2.86
CA PRO A 106 9.87 -7.60 -4.23
C PRO A 106 8.36 -7.57 -4.45
N ILE A 107 7.55 -7.89 -3.44
CA ILE A 107 6.09 -7.77 -3.54
C ILE A 107 5.69 -6.33 -3.81
N GLN A 108 6.38 -5.37 -3.19
CA GLN A 108 6.11 -3.96 -3.46
C GLN A 108 6.36 -3.61 -4.93
N GLY A 109 7.41 -4.15 -5.53
CA GLY A 109 7.67 -3.98 -6.95
C GLY A 109 6.56 -4.59 -7.80
N LEU A 110 6.05 -5.76 -7.41
CA LEU A 110 4.93 -6.39 -8.10
C LEU A 110 3.65 -5.55 -7.98
N LEU A 111 3.43 -4.93 -6.84
CA LEU A 111 2.28 -4.05 -6.65
C LEU A 111 2.37 -2.82 -7.54
N ILE A 112 3.56 -2.26 -7.72
CA ILE A 112 3.78 -1.15 -8.65
C ILE A 112 3.46 -1.58 -10.08
N TYR A 113 3.95 -2.74 -10.50
CA TYR A 113 3.65 -3.27 -11.83
C TYR A 113 2.16 -3.50 -12.01
N TRP A 114 1.50 -4.04 -10.99
CA TRP A 114 0.05 -4.28 -11.03
C TRP A 114 -0.72 -2.99 -11.26
N ALA A 115 -0.36 -1.93 -10.52
CA ALA A 115 -1.00 -0.63 -10.69
C ALA A 115 -0.71 -0.05 -12.08
N TYR A 116 0.49 -0.26 -12.60
CA TYR A 116 0.88 0.20 -13.93
C TYR A 116 -0.05 -0.33 -15.02
N ILE A 117 -0.57 -1.53 -14.87
CA ILE A 117 -1.49 -2.13 -15.84
C ILE A 117 -2.75 -1.28 -16.04
N PHE A 118 -3.15 -0.51 -15.02
CA PHE A 118 -4.39 0.26 -15.05
C PHE A 118 -4.19 1.75 -15.36
N ILE A 119 -2.97 2.15 -15.70
CA ILE A 119 -2.72 3.53 -16.14
C ILE A 119 -3.35 3.85 -17.50
#